data_0f7ce3a7829474c1c2db6cdc0e3bf1a5
#
_entry.id   0f7ce3a7829474c1c2db6cdc0e3bf1a5
#
_cell.length_a   1.000
_cell.length_b   1.000
_cell.length_c   1.000
_cell.angle_alpha   90.00
_cell.angle_beta   90.00
_cell.angle_gamma   90.00
#
_symmetry.space_group_name_H-M   'P 1'
#
loop_
_entity.id
_entity.type
_entity.pdbx_description
1 polymer ?
#
loop_
_entity_poly.entity_id
_entity_poly.type
_entity_poly.pdbx_seq_one_letter_code
_entity_poly.pdbx_strand_id
1 'polypeptide(L)'
;MLNKLIKKTNRKWWILGTVCFALLMIVLDGNVVNLAIPSIIDTFNASISQVEWVNNAYLLVFAVFLITFGRLGDEFGRKKLFIIGLIVFVLGSMLCGISNSINQLIFFRCLQGFGGAAMMPATLSLITVSFKAKERGVALGLWGAVAGVSIVLGPIIGGLLTEHGLGLAINNFLGISEFWRYVFYINLPIGITAIVATLIIIPESRDREKKHPVDFLGILLSGFSILLLTFAFIEGAKYGWWQALQDLSVGSRPDWA
;
A
#
# COMPACT_ATOMS: atom_id res chain seq x y z
N MET A 1 -28.54 6.54 13.54
CA MET A 1 -28.47 7.31 14.79
C MET A 1 -27.16 8.11 14.90
N LEU A 2 -25.99 7.50 14.67
CA LEU A 2 -24.66 8.18 14.69
C LEU A 2 -24.49 9.35 13.69
N ASN A 3 -25.13 9.28 12.52
CA ASN A 3 -25.08 10.34 11.49
C ASN A 3 -25.73 11.68 11.94
N LYS A 4 -26.54 11.68 13.00
CA LYS A 4 -27.12 12.90 13.59
C LYS A 4 -26.20 13.57 14.63
N LEU A 5 -25.22 12.81 15.19
CA LEU A 5 -24.30 13.30 16.22
C LEU A 5 -23.10 14.08 15.64
N ILE A 6 -22.76 13.83 14.36
CA ILE A 6 -21.66 14.52 13.71
C ILE A 6 -22.21 15.81 13.08
N LYS A 7 -22.06 16.96 13.79
CA LYS A 7 -22.37 18.28 13.21
C LYS A 7 -21.67 18.42 11.86
N LYS A 8 -22.39 18.92 10.83
CA LYS A 8 -21.92 19.08 9.44
C LYS A 8 -20.55 19.78 9.36
N THR A 9 -20.26 20.68 10.29
CA THR A 9 -19.00 21.44 10.40
C THR A 9 -17.81 20.57 10.82
N ASN A 10 -18.03 19.53 11.62
CA ASN A 10 -16.95 18.66 12.11
C ASN A 10 -16.73 17.41 11.22
N ARG A 11 -17.67 17.11 10.31
CA ARG A 11 -17.61 15.91 9.48
C ARG A 11 -16.36 15.83 8.61
N LYS A 12 -15.87 16.97 8.09
CA LYS A 12 -14.66 17.02 7.27
C LYS A 12 -13.42 16.56 8.03
N TRP A 13 -13.31 16.88 9.32
CA TRP A 13 -12.19 16.45 10.18
C TRP A 13 -12.23 14.95 10.48
N TRP A 14 -13.42 14.39 10.64
CA TRP A 14 -13.61 12.95 10.78
C TRP A 14 -13.26 12.20 9.49
N ILE A 15 -13.60 12.78 8.32
CA ILE A 15 -13.16 12.25 7.02
C ILE A 15 -11.64 12.27 6.94
N LEU A 16 -11.00 13.39 7.29
CA LEU A 16 -9.54 13.50 7.32
C LEU A 16 -8.93 12.44 8.23
N GLY A 17 -9.43 12.30 9.46
CA GLY A 17 -8.96 11.27 10.38
C GLY A 17 -9.06 9.86 9.80
N THR A 18 -10.19 9.52 9.14
CA THR A 18 -10.40 8.20 8.53
C THR A 18 -9.40 7.95 7.39
N VAL A 19 -9.18 8.91 6.50
CA VAL A 19 -8.25 8.75 5.37
C VAL A 19 -6.79 8.78 5.82
N CYS A 20 -6.46 9.54 6.87
CA CYS A 20 -5.15 9.53 7.50
C CYS A 20 -4.84 8.18 8.17
N PHE A 21 -5.85 7.56 8.78
CA PHE A 21 -5.70 6.24 9.40
C PHE A 21 -5.43 5.14 8.36
N ALA A 22 -6.09 5.22 7.21
CA ALA A 22 -5.81 4.34 6.08
C ALA A 22 -4.42 4.60 5.45
N LEU A 23 -4.01 5.87 5.34
CA LEU A 23 -2.67 6.24 4.88
C LEU A 23 -1.59 5.68 5.82
N LEU A 24 -1.79 5.85 7.13
CA LEU A 24 -0.90 5.28 8.15
C LEU A 24 -0.71 3.79 7.92
N MET A 25 -1.79 3.04 7.68
CA MET A 25 -1.74 1.61 7.41
C MET A 25 -0.90 1.28 6.17
N ILE A 26 -1.10 1.98 5.03
CA ILE A 26 -0.35 1.76 3.79
C ILE A 26 1.15 2.00 3.99
N VAL A 27 1.50 3.15 4.60
CA VAL A 27 2.90 3.57 4.76
C VAL A 27 3.61 2.73 5.82
N LEU A 28 2.92 2.41 6.90
CA LEU A 28 3.44 1.56 7.96
C LEU A 28 3.74 0.15 7.45
N ASP A 29 2.81 -0.46 6.71
CA ASP A 29 2.99 -1.79 6.12
C ASP A 29 4.25 -1.87 5.26
N GLY A 30 4.48 -0.89 4.37
CA GLY A 30 5.67 -0.86 3.53
C GLY A 30 7.00 -0.77 4.29
N ASN A 31 6.99 -0.18 5.50
CA ASN A 31 8.20 -0.01 6.31
C ASN A 31 8.42 -1.18 7.29
N VAL A 32 7.36 -1.68 7.91
CA VAL A 32 7.45 -2.74 8.94
C VAL A 32 7.93 -4.06 8.33
N VAL A 33 7.55 -4.40 7.10
CA VAL A 33 7.97 -5.63 6.41
C VAL A 33 9.49 -5.74 6.28
N ASN A 34 10.21 -4.61 6.14
CA ASN A 34 11.68 -4.63 6.06
C ASN A 34 12.35 -5.22 7.31
N LEU A 35 11.72 -5.05 8.48
CA LEU A 35 12.23 -5.60 9.74
C LEU A 35 11.89 -7.09 9.93
N ALA A 36 10.88 -7.57 9.22
CA ALA A 36 10.49 -8.96 9.21
C ALA A 36 11.36 -9.83 8.26
N ILE A 37 12.18 -9.21 7.40
CA ILE A 37 13.02 -9.89 6.39
C ILE A 37 13.84 -11.02 6.99
N PRO A 38 14.64 -10.85 8.07
CA PRO A 38 15.42 -11.95 8.63
C PRO A 38 14.55 -13.13 9.05
N SER A 39 13.46 -12.88 9.74
CA SER A 39 12.52 -13.91 10.19
C SER A 39 11.81 -14.63 9.03
N ILE A 40 11.55 -13.95 7.92
CA ILE A 40 10.98 -14.52 6.69
C ILE A 40 12.02 -15.45 6.02
N ILE A 41 13.29 -15.03 5.95
CA ILE A 41 14.39 -15.85 5.43
C ILE A 41 14.47 -17.15 6.22
N ASP A 42 14.52 -17.07 7.55
CA ASP A 42 14.65 -18.25 8.42
C ASP A 42 13.43 -19.18 8.30
N THR A 43 12.21 -18.63 8.24
CA THR A 43 10.97 -19.42 8.15
C THR A 43 10.87 -20.20 6.84
N PHE A 44 11.21 -19.57 5.71
CA PHE A 44 11.05 -20.20 4.38
C PHE A 44 12.34 -20.73 3.78
N ASN A 45 13.48 -20.59 4.46
CA ASN A 45 14.82 -20.85 3.93
C ASN A 45 15.01 -20.20 2.55
N ALA A 46 14.57 -18.94 2.45
CA ALA A 46 14.47 -18.19 1.20
C ALA A 46 15.79 -17.46 0.89
N SER A 47 16.10 -17.31 -0.39
CA SER A 47 17.22 -16.48 -0.83
C SER A 47 16.91 -14.98 -0.62
N ILE A 48 17.95 -14.15 -0.49
CA ILE A 48 17.82 -12.69 -0.37
C ILE A 48 16.99 -12.12 -1.53
N SER A 49 17.27 -12.58 -2.76
CA SER A 49 16.51 -12.14 -3.95
C SER A 49 15.01 -12.46 -3.87
N GLN A 50 14.63 -13.62 -3.32
CA GLN A 50 13.22 -13.95 -3.14
C GLN A 50 12.54 -13.06 -2.11
N VAL A 51 13.23 -12.72 -1.02
CA VAL A 51 12.66 -11.87 0.03
C VAL A 51 12.57 -10.40 -0.41
N GLU A 52 13.51 -9.91 -1.21
CA GLU A 52 13.40 -8.59 -1.86
C GLU A 52 12.13 -8.49 -2.69
N TRP A 53 11.72 -9.57 -3.37
CA TRP A 53 10.47 -9.60 -4.13
C TRP A 53 9.21 -9.47 -3.26
N VAL A 54 9.26 -9.76 -1.97
CA VAL A 54 8.12 -9.51 -1.06
C VAL A 54 7.74 -8.03 -1.02
N ASN A 55 8.74 -7.13 -1.00
CA ASN A 55 8.50 -5.69 -1.08
C ASN A 55 8.33 -5.19 -2.52
N ASN A 56 9.17 -5.66 -3.43
CA ASN A 56 9.19 -5.19 -4.80
C ASN A 56 7.89 -5.50 -5.54
N ALA A 57 7.30 -6.69 -5.34
CA ALA A 57 6.02 -7.06 -5.92
C ALA A 57 4.87 -6.15 -5.46
N TYR A 58 4.84 -5.81 -4.16
CA TYR A 58 3.89 -4.84 -3.61
C TYR A 58 4.05 -3.46 -4.28
N LEU A 59 5.27 -2.92 -4.30
CA LEU A 59 5.55 -1.60 -4.85
C LEU A 59 5.29 -1.53 -6.35
N LEU A 60 5.63 -2.58 -7.09
CA LEU A 60 5.43 -2.67 -8.54
C LEU A 60 3.94 -2.62 -8.88
N VAL A 61 3.13 -3.48 -8.26
CA VAL A 61 1.68 -3.49 -8.47
C VAL A 61 1.05 -2.18 -8.01
N PHE A 62 1.47 -1.66 -6.85
CA PHE A 62 1.02 -0.37 -6.33
C PHE A 62 1.27 0.76 -7.35
N ALA A 63 2.48 0.88 -7.88
CA ALA A 63 2.86 1.93 -8.84
C ALA A 63 2.07 1.83 -10.16
N VAL A 64 1.96 0.62 -10.72
CA VAL A 64 1.26 0.36 -11.99
C VAL A 64 -0.22 0.77 -11.92
N PHE A 65 -0.89 0.45 -10.81
CA PHE A 65 -2.33 0.69 -10.69
C PHE A 65 -2.69 2.05 -10.09
N LEU A 66 -1.74 2.78 -9.53
CA LEU A 66 -1.97 4.06 -8.85
C LEU A 66 -2.71 5.08 -9.74
N ILE A 67 -2.23 5.29 -10.96
CA ILE A 67 -2.82 6.24 -11.92
C ILE A 67 -4.18 5.75 -12.38
N THR A 68 -4.30 4.46 -12.67
CA THR A 68 -5.55 3.81 -13.10
C THR A 68 -6.65 4.00 -12.06
N PHE A 69 -6.36 3.73 -10.80
CA PHE A 69 -7.35 3.89 -9.73
C PHE A 69 -7.66 5.34 -9.41
N GLY A 70 -6.72 6.25 -9.63
CA GLY A 70 -7.01 7.69 -9.56
C GLY A 70 -8.16 8.06 -10.50
N ARG A 71 -8.09 7.65 -11.76
CA ARG A 71 -9.12 7.88 -12.77
C ARG A 71 -10.43 7.16 -12.46
N LEU A 72 -10.35 5.88 -12.11
CA LEU A 72 -11.53 5.07 -11.77
C LEU A 72 -12.29 5.62 -10.56
N GLY A 73 -11.59 6.19 -9.57
CA GLY A 73 -12.21 6.82 -8.40
C GLY A 73 -13.07 8.03 -8.74
N ASP A 74 -12.64 8.84 -9.69
CA ASP A 74 -13.42 9.99 -10.13
C ASP A 74 -14.70 9.57 -10.90
N GLU A 75 -14.64 8.47 -11.66
CA GLU A 75 -15.75 7.99 -12.47
C GLU A 75 -16.73 7.11 -11.67
N PHE A 76 -16.25 6.13 -10.96
CA PHE A 76 -17.09 5.13 -10.27
C PHE A 76 -17.47 5.54 -8.85
N GLY A 77 -16.79 6.51 -8.27
CA GLY A 77 -17.04 7.02 -6.93
C GLY A 77 -15.86 6.79 -5.97
N ARG A 78 -15.45 7.88 -5.36
CA ARG A 78 -14.25 7.92 -4.48
C ARG A 78 -14.39 7.07 -3.23
N LYS A 79 -15.57 7.12 -2.58
CA LYS A 79 -15.87 6.28 -1.42
C LYS A 79 -15.88 4.80 -1.77
N LYS A 80 -16.51 4.42 -2.88
CA LYS A 80 -16.59 3.02 -3.32
C LYS A 80 -15.21 2.46 -3.57
N LEU A 81 -14.38 3.19 -4.33
CA LEU A 81 -13.02 2.76 -4.63
C LEU A 81 -12.18 2.64 -3.35
N PHE A 82 -12.32 3.59 -2.43
CA PHE A 82 -11.63 3.57 -1.15
C PHE A 82 -12.00 2.34 -0.30
N ILE A 83 -13.31 1.99 -0.23
CA ILE A 83 -13.77 0.79 0.49
C ILE A 83 -13.26 -0.49 -0.17
N ILE A 84 -13.34 -0.59 -1.50
CA ILE A 84 -12.82 -1.76 -2.24
C ILE A 84 -11.33 -1.90 -1.99
N GLY A 85 -10.57 -0.81 -2.07
CA GLY A 85 -9.15 -0.80 -1.76
C GLY A 85 -8.84 -1.27 -0.34
N LEU A 86 -9.58 -0.77 0.66
CA LEU A 86 -9.46 -1.20 2.07
C LEU A 86 -9.73 -2.69 2.22
N ILE A 87 -10.82 -3.21 1.62
CA ILE A 87 -11.17 -4.64 1.70
C ILE A 87 -10.07 -5.49 1.07
N VAL A 88 -9.63 -5.14 -0.15
CA VAL A 88 -8.59 -5.89 -0.86
C VAL A 88 -7.27 -5.84 -0.10
N PHE A 89 -6.89 -4.68 0.46
CA PHE A 89 -5.67 -4.53 1.25
C PHE A 89 -5.70 -5.39 2.51
N VAL A 90 -6.80 -5.36 3.27
CA VAL A 90 -6.97 -6.15 4.50
C VAL A 90 -6.97 -7.65 4.21
N LEU A 91 -7.70 -8.07 3.16
CA LEU A 91 -7.68 -9.47 2.72
C LEU A 91 -6.28 -9.90 2.26
N GLY A 92 -5.61 -9.08 1.45
CA GLY A 92 -4.23 -9.33 1.03
C GLY A 92 -3.29 -9.46 2.22
N SER A 93 -3.41 -8.57 3.21
CA SER A 93 -2.63 -8.63 4.44
C SER A 93 -2.90 -9.90 5.26
N MET A 94 -4.18 -10.28 5.43
CA MET A 94 -4.54 -11.52 6.10
C MET A 94 -3.94 -12.73 5.38
N LEU A 95 -4.03 -12.78 4.05
CA LEU A 95 -3.45 -13.85 3.23
C LEU A 95 -1.93 -13.89 3.32
N CYS A 96 -1.25 -12.74 3.37
CA CYS A 96 0.19 -12.68 3.65
C CYS A 96 0.51 -13.35 5.00
N GLY A 97 -0.25 -13.05 6.04
CA GLY A 97 -0.05 -13.61 7.38
C GLY A 97 -0.25 -15.12 7.48
N ILE A 98 -1.06 -15.73 6.61
CA ILE A 98 -1.29 -17.20 6.58
C ILE A 98 -0.48 -17.92 5.49
N SER A 99 0.40 -17.23 4.77
CA SER A 99 1.20 -17.85 3.70
C SER A 99 2.11 -18.96 4.23
N ASN A 100 2.24 -20.04 3.44
CA ASN A 100 3.03 -21.22 3.78
C ASN A 100 4.27 -21.37 2.87
N SER A 101 4.49 -20.43 1.95
CA SER A 101 5.67 -20.37 1.10
C SER A 101 5.98 -18.94 0.69
N ILE A 102 7.25 -18.68 0.35
CA ILE A 102 7.70 -17.37 -0.11
C ILE A 102 6.95 -16.91 -1.37
N ASN A 103 6.66 -17.83 -2.30
CA ASN A 103 5.93 -17.50 -3.52
C ASN A 103 4.47 -17.12 -3.25
N GLN A 104 3.81 -17.76 -2.29
CA GLN A 104 2.48 -17.36 -1.83
C GLN A 104 2.51 -15.97 -1.20
N LEU A 105 3.51 -15.70 -0.35
CA LEU A 105 3.70 -14.40 0.27
C LEU A 105 3.86 -13.30 -0.79
N ILE A 106 4.73 -13.50 -1.79
CA ILE A 106 4.94 -12.57 -2.91
C ILE A 106 3.62 -12.34 -3.67
N PHE A 107 2.88 -13.40 -3.99
CA PHE A 107 1.59 -13.27 -4.69
C PHE A 107 0.56 -12.47 -3.87
N PHE A 108 0.45 -12.73 -2.57
CA PHE A 108 -0.47 -11.99 -1.72
C PHE A 108 -0.03 -10.54 -1.49
N ARG A 109 1.28 -10.25 -1.56
CA ARG A 109 1.81 -8.89 -1.60
C ARG A 109 1.39 -8.14 -2.87
N CYS A 110 1.30 -8.80 -4.03
CA CYS A 110 0.70 -8.19 -5.23
C CYS A 110 -0.76 -7.79 -4.98
N LEU A 111 -1.55 -8.67 -4.37
CA LEU A 111 -2.95 -8.38 -4.05
C LEU A 111 -3.07 -7.20 -3.07
N GLN A 112 -2.22 -7.16 -2.06
CA GLN A 112 -2.17 -6.07 -1.08
C GLN A 112 -1.74 -4.74 -1.74
N GLY A 113 -0.75 -4.76 -2.63
CA GLY A 113 -0.33 -3.60 -3.44
C GLY A 113 -1.44 -3.04 -4.30
N PHE A 114 -2.25 -3.92 -4.92
CA PHE A 114 -3.43 -3.53 -5.68
C PHE A 114 -4.48 -2.81 -4.80
N GLY A 115 -4.73 -3.31 -3.59
CA GLY A 115 -5.59 -2.64 -2.60
C GLY A 115 -5.06 -1.26 -2.21
N GLY A 116 -3.77 -1.15 -1.90
CA GLY A 116 -3.09 0.11 -1.57
C GLY A 116 -3.17 1.13 -2.69
N ALA A 117 -2.96 0.70 -3.94
CA ALA A 117 -3.06 1.54 -5.14
C ALA A 117 -4.47 2.12 -5.33
N ALA A 118 -5.52 1.37 -4.97
CA ALA A 118 -6.90 1.86 -5.01
C ALA A 118 -7.20 2.87 -3.90
N MET A 119 -6.60 2.68 -2.72
CA MET A 119 -6.83 3.56 -1.56
C MET A 119 -6.13 4.91 -1.70
N MET A 120 -4.87 4.93 -2.13
CA MET A 120 -4.00 6.12 -2.07
C MET A 120 -4.58 7.34 -2.80
N PRO A 121 -4.94 7.29 -4.11
CA PRO A 121 -5.53 8.42 -4.80
C PRO A 121 -6.90 8.79 -4.25
N ALA A 122 -7.67 7.82 -3.77
CA ALA A 122 -8.97 8.06 -3.16
C ALA A 122 -8.84 8.90 -1.87
N THR A 123 -7.78 8.72 -1.05
CA THR A 123 -7.55 9.56 0.14
C THR A 123 -7.40 11.03 -0.22
N LEU A 124 -6.58 11.36 -1.22
CA LEU A 124 -6.36 12.72 -1.68
C LEU A 124 -7.64 13.33 -2.28
N SER A 125 -8.35 12.56 -3.10
CA SER A 125 -9.61 12.97 -3.69
C SER A 125 -10.69 13.24 -2.64
N LEU A 126 -10.79 12.42 -1.59
CA LEU A 126 -11.74 12.62 -0.49
C LEU A 126 -11.42 13.89 0.32
N ILE A 127 -10.13 14.19 0.55
CA ILE A 127 -9.71 15.45 1.21
C ILE A 127 -10.11 16.64 0.34
N THR A 128 -9.77 16.63 -0.94
CA THR A 128 -10.01 17.78 -1.83
C THR A 128 -11.48 18.13 -1.98
N VAL A 129 -12.37 17.13 -1.92
CA VAL A 129 -13.83 17.35 -1.98
C VAL A 129 -14.41 17.78 -0.64
N SER A 130 -13.83 17.32 0.46
CA SER A 130 -14.36 17.59 1.81
C SER A 130 -13.97 18.96 2.36
N PHE A 131 -12.86 19.53 1.90
CA PHE A 131 -12.32 20.79 2.40
C PHE A 131 -12.42 21.92 1.37
N LYS A 132 -12.76 23.13 1.84
CA LYS A 132 -12.75 24.34 1.01
C LYS A 132 -11.31 24.71 0.64
N ALA A 133 -11.13 25.43 -0.47
CA ALA A 133 -9.79 25.80 -1.00
C ALA A 133 -8.84 26.37 0.07
N LYS A 134 -9.34 27.26 0.95
CA LYS A 134 -8.55 27.89 2.04
C LYS A 134 -8.07 26.90 3.12
N GLU A 135 -8.74 25.75 3.28
CA GLU A 135 -8.48 24.77 4.33
C GLU A 135 -7.71 23.54 3.80
N ARG A 136 -7.66 23.35 2.46
CA ARG A 136 -7.01 22.19 1.84
C ARG A 136 -5.54 22.10 2.16
N GLY A 137 -4.83 23.23 2.24
CA GLY A 137 -3.42 23.26 2.59
C GLY A 137 -3.14 22.64 3.96
N VAL A 138 -3.96 22.98 4.96
CA VAL A 138 -3.85 22.40 6.31
C VAL A 138 -4.19 20.92 6.31
N ALA A 139 -5.27 20.51 5.62
CA ALA A 139 -5.67 19.11 5.54
C ALA A 139 -4.63 18.23 4.84
N LEU A 140 -4.04 18.70 3.75
CA LEU A 140 -2.97 18.00 3.04
C LEU A 140 -1.66 18.00 3.84
N GLY A 141 -1.36 19.08 4.56
CA GLY A 141 -0.22 19.13 5.48
C GLY A 141 -0.33 18.09 6.61
N LEU A 142 -1.51 17.95 7.21
CA LEU A 142 -1.76 16.92 8.24
C LEU A 142 -1.68 15.51 7.63
N TRP A 143 -2.22 15.29 6.43
CA TRP A 143 -2.10 14.03 5.71
C TRP A 143 -0.63 13.66 5.44
N GLY A 144 0.18 14.63 4.98
CA GLY A 144 1.61 14.42 4.77
C GLY A 144 2.38 14.19 6.08
N ALA A 145 2.01 14.88 7.16
CA ALA A 145 2.60 14.67 8.48
C ALA A 145 2.34 13.24 9.00
N VAL A 146 1.12 12.70 8.78
CA VAL A 146 0.81 11.30 9.13
C VAL A 146 1.66 10.34 8.33
N ALA A 147 1.91 10.59 7.03
CA ALA A 147 2.82 9.77 6.23
C ALA A 147 4.24 9.77 6.83
N GLY A 148 4.77 10.95 7.20
CA GLY A 148 6.08 11.08 7.84
C GLY A 148 6.17 10.34 9.18
N VAL A 149 5.16 10.50 10.04
CA VAL A 149 5.07 9.78 11.32
C VAL A 149 5.01 8.27 11.11
N SER A 150 4.28 7.80 10.09
CA SER A 150 4.17 6.37 9.78
C SER A 150 5.52 5.75 9.40
N ILE A 151 6.38 6.48 8.72
CA ILE A 151 7.75 6.04 8.39
C ILE A 151 8.55 5.81 9.67
N VAL A 152 8.46 6.72 10.63
CA VAL A 152 9.17 6.61 11.92
C VAL A 152 8.58 5.50 12.80
N LEU A 153 7.26 5.36 12.79
CA LEU A 153 6.57 4.32 13.57
C LEU A 153 6.84 2.91 13.04
N GLY A 154 7.13 2.75 11.74
CA GLY A 154 7.41 1.46 11.12
C GLY A 154 8.47 0.64 11.87
N PRO A 155 9.70 1.14 12.00
CA PRO A 155 10.76 0.47 12.76
C PRO A 155 10.40 0.19 14.23
N ILE A 156 9.73 1.11 14.89
CA ILE A 156 9.35 0.95 16.31
C ILE A 156 8.34 -0.19 16.46
N ILE A 157 7.28 -0.17 15.68
CA ILE A 157 6.23 -1.20 15.73
C ILE A 157 6.75 -2.54 15.25
N GLY A 158 7.56 -2.54 14.17
CA GLY A 158 8.16 -3.76 13.65
C GLY A 158 9.08 -4.44 14.67
N GLY A 159 9.96 -3.68 15.33
CA GLY A 159 10.81 -4.21 16.38
C GLY A 159 10.02 -4.75 17.58
N LEU A 160 8.95 -4.06 17.99
CA LEU A 160 8.07 -4.54 19.06
C LEU A 160 7.32 -5.82 18.69
N LEU A 161 6.97 -6.01 17.42
CA LEU A 161 6.22 -7.18 16.94
C LEU A 161 7.12 -8.39 16.64
N THR A 162 8.37 -8.17 16.20
CA THR A 162 9.23 -9.26 15.69
C THR A 162 10.11 -9.91 16.74
N GLU A 163 10.58 -9.19 17.77
CA GLU A 163 11.60 -9.74 18.67
C GLU A 163 11.27 -9.64 20.18
N HIS A 164 10.41 -8.71 20.64
CA HIS A 164 10.28 -8.44 22.06
C HIS A 164 8.84 -8.20 22.54
N GLY A 165 8.52 -8.71 23.70
CA GLY A 165 7.40 -8.36 24.56
C GLY A 165 6.00 -8.61 24.00
N LEU A 166 5.53 -7.78 23.08
CA LEU A 166 4.19 -7.89 22.51
C LEU A 166 4.03 -9.12 21.61
N GLY A 167 5.03 -9.43 20.79
CA GLY A 167 5.03 -10.63 19.97
C GLY A 167 4.95 -11.92 20.80
N LEU A 168 5.71 -12.00 21.89
CA LEU A 168 5.68 -13.13 22.84
C LEU A 168 4.34 -13.25 23.57
N ALA A 169 3.75 -12.12 24.02
CA ALA A 169 2.46 -12.13 24.67
C ALA A 169 1.34 -12.57 23.73
N ILE A 170 1.36 -12.09 22.47
CA ILE A 170 0.40 -12.47 21.44
C ILE A 170 0.60 -13.93 21.00
N ASN A 171 1.86 -14.41 20.90
CA ASN A 171 2.18 -15.79 20.61
C ASN A 171 1.57 -16.76 21.64
N ASN A 172 1.73 -16.45 22.92
CA ASN A 172 1.14 -17.24 24.00
C ASN A 172 -0.40 -17.29 23.94
N PHE A 173 -1.03 -16.24 23.37
CA PHE A 173 -2.48 -16.17 23.24
C PHE A 173 -3.01 -16.78 21.93
N LEU A 174 -2.31 -16.58 20.79
CA LEU A 174 -2.76 -17.01 19.46
C LEU A 174 -2.06 -18.26 18.93
N GLY A 175 -1.00 -18.73 19.58
CA GLY A 175 -0.25 -19.93 19.17
C GLY A 175 0.49 -19.77 17.82
N ILE A 176 0.84 -18.55 17.42
CA ILE A 176 1.51 -18.26 16.16
C ILE A 176 3.02 -18.14 16.46
N SER A 177 3.82 -19.12 16.01
CA SER A 177 5.26 -19.21 16.32
C SER A 177 6.11 -18.20 15.54
N GLU A 178 5.67 -17.79 14.35
CA GLU A 178 6.45 -16.90 13.49
C GLU A 178 6.03 -15.45 13.66
N PHE A 179 6.91 -14.65 14.30
CA PHE A 179 6.63 -13.23 14.63
C PHE A 179 6.39 -12.34 13.41
N TRP A 180 6.99 -12.62 12.26
CA TRP A 180 6.82 -11.84 11.04
C TRP A 180 5.35 -11.78 10.58
N ARG A 181 4.51 -12.76 10.92
CA ARG A 181 3.09 -12.80 10.56
C ARG A 181 2.31 -11.66 11.22
N TYR A 182 2.72 -11.22 12.41
CA TYR A 182 2.05 -10.13 13.12
C TYR A 182 2.17 -8.79 12.40
N VAL A 183 3.24 -8.61 11.60
CA VAL A 183 3.42 -7.43 10.75
C VAL A 183 2.25 -7.26 9.77
N PHE A 184 1.70 -8.35 9.30
CA PHE A 184 0.53 -8.35 8.43
C PHE A 184 -0.78 -8.31 9.22
N TYR A 185 -0.87 -9.01 10.34
CA TYR A 185 -2.11 -9.05 11.12
C TYR A 185 -2.46 -7.71 11.79
N ILE A 186 -1.50 -6.84 12.06
CA ILE A 186 -1.74 -5.49 12.58
C ILE A 186 -2.65 -4.67 11.65
N ASN A 187 -2.62 -4.92 10.35
CA ASN A 187 -3.45 -4.25 9.36
C ASN A 187 -4.94 -4.63 9.47
N LEU A 188 -5.28 -5.78 10.06
CA LEU A 188 -6.67 -6.23 10.18
C LEU A 188 -7.50 -5.31 11.08
N PRO A 189 -7.14 -5.09 12.37
CA PRO A 189 -7.92 -4.20 13.23
C PRO A 189 -7.93 -2.75 12.71
N ILE A 190 -6.83 -2.27 12.16
CA ILE A 190 -6.72 -0.93 11.57
C ILE A 190 -7.65 -0.81 10.37
N GLY A 191 -7.59 -1.76 9.44
CA GLY A 191 -8.38 -1.73 8.21
C GLY A 191 -9.87 -1.94 8.46
N ILE A 192 -10.26 -2.85 9.36
CA ILE A 192 -11.67 -3.04 9.76
C ILE A 192 -12.22 -1.74 10.34
N THR A 193 -11.48 -1.09 11.23
CA THR A 193 -11.86 0.20 11.80
C THR A 193 -12.02 1.27 10.72
N ALA A 194 -11.08 1.34 9.77
CA ALA A 194 -11.14 2.25 8.63
C ALA A 194 -12.34 1.99 7.72
N ILE A 195 -12.69 0.71 7.45
CA ILE A 195 -13.87 0.31 6.67
C ILE A 195 -15.15 0.80 7.37
N VAL A 196 -15.31 0.48 8.67
CA VAL A 196 -16.48 0.88 9.45
C VAL A 196 -16.61 2.40 9.50
N ALA A 197 -15.52 3.11 9.79
CA ALA A 197 -15.49 4.57 9.80
C ALA A 197 -15.86 5.15 8.43
N THR A 198 -15.35 4.57 7.33
CA THR A 198 -15.67 5.00 5.96
C THR A 198 -17.14 4.83 5.64
N LEU A 199 -17.74 3.69 6.00
CA LEU A 199 -19.15 3.42 5.75
C LEU A 199 -20.06 4.44 6.46
N ILE A 200 -19.71 4.82 7.69
CA ILE A 200 -20.51 5.71 8.54
C ILE A 200 -20.25 7.19 8.21
N ILE A 201 -18.99 7.58 8.03
CA ILE A 201 -18.57 8.99 8.04
C ILE A 201 -18.53 9.58 6.63
N ILE A 202 -18.02 8.83 5.64
CA ILE A 202 -17.74 9.37 4.30
C ILE A 202 -18.97 9.30 3.40
N PRO A 203 -19.45 10.42 2.85
CA PRO A 203 -20.51 10.41 1.84
C PRO A 203 -19.94 9.97 0.49
N GLU A 204 -20.76 9.36 -0.36
CA GLU A 204 -20.36 9.09 -1.74
C GLU A 204 -20.21 10.40 -2.52
N SER A 205 -19.14 10.51 -3.27
CA SER A 205 -18.86 11.63 -4.15
C SER A 205 -18.34 11.14 -5.50
N ARG A 206 -18.94 11.67 -6.57
CA ARG A 206 -18.55 11.40 -7.95
C ARG A 206 -18.43 12.70 -8.69
N ASP A 207 -17.55 12.77 -9.66
CA ASP A 207 -17.52 13.87 -10.61
C ASP A 207 -18.53 13.55 -11.74
N ARG A 208 -19.74 14.11 -11.65
CA ARG A 208 -20.81 13.87 -12.62
C ARG A 208 -20.71 14.74 -13.87
N GLU A 209 -19.90 15.78 -13.84
CA GLU A 209 -19.86 16.78 -14.92
C GLU A 209 -18.96 16.38 -16.09
N LYS A 210 -18.06 15.42 -15.89
CA LYS A 210 -17.11 14.97 -16.92
C LYS A 210 -17.31 13.50 -17.27
N LYS A 211 -18.27 13.20 -18.12
CA LYS A 211 -18.34 11.91 -18.83
C LYS A 211 -17.31 11.90 -19.97
N HIS A 212 -16.04 11.79 -19.66
CA HIS A 212 -15.05 11.40 -20.66
C HIS A 212 -14.99 9.89 -20.73
N PRO A 213 -15.04 9.27 -21.92
CA PRO A 213 -14.86 7.83 -22.04
C PRO A 213 -13.52 7.43 -21.39
N VAL A 214 -13.53 6.28 -20.72
CA VAL A 214 -12.32 5.74 -20.12
C VAL A 214 -11.35 5.40 -21.24
N ASP A 215 -10.19 6.04 -21.25
CA ASP A 215 -9.12 5.75 -22.19
C ASP A 215 -8.38 4.48 -21.76
N PHE A 216 -8.93 3.32 -22.15
CA PHE A 216 -8.34 2.01 -21.84
C PHE A 216 -6.94 1.85 -22.43
N LEU A 217 -6.70 2.42 -23.61
CA LEU A 217 -5.39 2.35 -24.25
C LEU A 217 -4.35 3.17 -23.47
N GLY A 218 -4.70 4.40 -23.08
CA GLY A 218 -3.82 5.23 -22.25
C GLY A 218 -3.54 4.59 -20.89
N ILE A 219 -4.53 3.95 -20.27
CA ILE A 219 -4.35 3.19 -19.02
C ILE A 219 -3.38 2.02 -19.21
N LEU A 220 -3.55 1.22 -20.27
CA LEU A 220 -2.65 0.10 -20.54
C LEU A 220 -1.23 0.56 -20.84
N LEU A 221 -1.09 1.57 -21.70
CA LEU A 221 0.24 2.10 -22.07
C LEU A 221 0.95 2.72 -20.88
N SER A 222 0.26 3.53 -20.07
CA SER A 222 0.85 4.13 -18.87
C SER A 222 1.21 3.07 -17.83
N GLY A 223 0.34 2.10 -17.58
CA GLY A 223 0.60 0.99 -16.66
C GLY A 223 1.78 0.14 -17.10
N PHE A 224 1.86 -0.21 -18.40
CA PHE A 224 2.97 -0.96 -18.95
C PHE A 224 4.29 -0.18 -18.91
N SER A 225 4.26 1.13 -19.21
CA SER A 225 5.44 1.99 -19.11
C SER A 225 5.98 2.08 -17.68
N ILE A 226 5.08 2.25 -16.69
CA ILE A 226 5.45 2.27 -15.28
C ILE A 226 6.00 0.90 -14.84
N LEU A 227 5.36 -0.19 -15.28
CA LEU A 227 5.82 -1.55 -15.01
C LEU A 227 7.25 -1.74 -15.51
N LEU A 228 7.52 -1.43 -16.78
CA LEU A 228 8.85 -1.57 -17.37
C LEU A 228 9.88 -0.69 -16.67
N LEU A 229 9.54 0.57 -16.41
CA LEU A 229 10.42 1.51 -15.75
C LEU A 229 10.76 1.05 -14.32
N THR A 230 9.76 0.69 -13.55
CA THR A 230 9.93 0.24 -12.16
C THR A 230 10.69 -1.08 -12.10
N PHE A 231 10.32 -2.03 -12.96
CA PHE A 231 11.03 -3.32 -13.08
C PHE A 231 12.49 -3.10 -13.47
N ALA A 232 12.73 -2.20 -14.42
CA ALA A 232 14.08 -1.86 -14.85
C ALA A 232 14.92 -1.32 -13.68
N PHE A 233 14.39 -0.42 -12.84
CA PHE A 233 15.12 0.08 -11.67
C PHE A 233 15.32 -0.98 -10.58
N ILE A 234 14.36 -1.88 -10.36
CA ILE A 234 14.46 -2.95 -9.36
C ILE A 234 15.52 -3.97 -9.77
N GLU A 235 15.48 -4.46 -11.00
CA GLU A 235 16.36 -5.53 -11.48
C GLU A 235 17.65 -5.01 -12.12
N GLY A 236 17.68 -3.75 -12.54
CA GLY A 236 18.79 -3.19 -13.29
C GLY A 236 20.14 -3.20 -12.55
N ALA A 237 20.11 -3.02 -11.24
CA ALA A 237 21.32 -3.13 -10.40
C ALA A 237 21.90 -4.57 -10.43
N LYS A 238 21.04 -5.59 -10.54
CA LYS A 238 21.40 -7.01 -10.58
C LYS A 238 22.01 -7.41 -11.95
N TYR A 239 21.47 -6.83 -13.04
CA TYR A 239 21.97 -7.11 -14.39
C TYR A 239 23.10 -6.19 -14.85
N GLY A 240 23.55 -5.26 -14.00
CA GLY A 240 24.73 -4.43 -14.28
C GLY A 240 24.54 -3.47 -15.45
N TRP A 241 23.60 -2.54 -15.36
CA TRP A 241 23.30 -1.53 -16.39
C TRP A 241 24.52 -0.88 -17.05
N TRP A 242 25.54 -0.57 -16.26
CA TRP A 242 26.75 0.09 -16.75
C TRP A 242 27.70 -0.87 -17.43
N GLN A 243 27.72 -2.15 -17.07
CA GLN A 243 28.54 -3.16 -17.71
C GLN A 243 28.04 -3.46 -19.12
N ALA A 244 26.72 -3.65 -19.29
CA ALA A 244 26.13 -3.86 -20.60
C ALA A 244 26.39 -2.68 -21.57
N LEU A 245 26.40 -1.43 -21.07
CA LEU A 245 26.72 -0.26 -21.89
C LEU A 245 28.22 -0.19 -22.22
N GLN A 246 29.11 -0.60 -21.31
CA GLN A 246 30.54 -0.68 -21.57
C GLN A 246 30.87 -1.77 -22.60
N ASP A 247 30.25 -2.93 -22.50
CA ASP A 247 30.43 -4.04 -23.45
C ASP A 247 29.95 -3.67 -24.87
N LEU A 248 28.85 -2.93 -24.98
CA LEU A 248 28.38 -2.36 -26.25
C LEU A 248 29.32 -1.29 -26.82
N SER A 249 29.98 -0.50 -25.96
CA SER A 249 30.88 0.57 -26.38
C SER A 249 32.27 0.06 -26.82
N VAL A 250 32.70 -1.10 -26.26
CA VAL A 250 34.04 -1.68 -26.49
C VAL A 250 34.04 -2.72 -27.62
N GLY A 251 32.85 -3.09 -28.14
CA GLY A 251 32.74 -4.07 -29.25
C GLY A 251 33.13 -5.51 -28.85
N SER A 252 33.26 -5.79 -27.55
CA SER A 252 33.47 -7.13 -27.03
C SER A 252 32.16 -7.93 -27.09
N ARG A 253 32.17 -9.07 -27.79
CA ARG A 253 31.04 -9.99 -27.75
C ARG A 253 30.90 -10.54 -26.32
N PRO A 254 29.69 -10.58 -25.77
CA PRO A 254 29.46 -11.22 -24.48
C PRO A 254 29.82 -12.71 -24.57
N ASP A 255 30.49 -13.23 -23.55
CA ASP A 255 31.00 -14.63 -23.46
C ASP A 255 29.90 -15.72 -23.47
N TRP A 256 28.62 -15.33 -23.69
CA TRP A 256 27.47 -16.24 -23.80
C TRP A 256 26.98 -16.44 -25.26
N ALA A 257 27.65 -15.92 -26.28
CA ALA A 257 27.27 -16.04 -27.71
C ALA A 257 28.02 -17.16 -28.42
#